data_5b96132c6538e33081dea14504b53d97
#
_entry.id   5b96132c6538e33081dea14504b53d97
#
_cell.length_a   1.000
_cell.length_b   1.000
_cell.length_c   1.000
_cell.angle_alpha   90.00
_cell.angle_beta   90.00
_cell.angle_gamma   90.00
#
_symmetry.space_group_name_H-M   'P 1'
#
loop_
_entity.id
_entity.type
_entity.pdbx_description
1 polymer ?
#
loop_
_entity_poly.entity_id
_entity_poly.type
_entity_poly.pdbx_seq_one_letter_code
_entity_poly.pdbx_strand_id
1 'polypeptide(L)'
;MRLKAVWIACCVLSCATGSFAQEKKIKRADLPPAVEKTVAAESAGATIKGFSMEKEKGETFYEAEMVVNGHSKDVLINASGLVVEVEEEVALDKLPAEVKTGLEAKAGKAKIGKVESLTKKGKLVAYEAHIVTDGKKTEVQVGPDGEPLDHEE
;
A
#
# COMPACT_ATOMS: atom_id res chain seq x y z
N MET A 1 25.52 21.32 0.82
CA MET A 1 24.94 20.44 1.84
C MET A 1 23.75 19.71 1.19
N ARG A 2 23.90 18.41 0.88
CA ARG A 2 22.90 17.66 0.13
C ARG A 2 21.87 17.08 1.11
N LEU A 3 20.63 17.58 1.05
CA LEU A 3 19.51 16.95 1.77
C LEU A 3 19.23 15.59 1.11
N LYS A 4 19.42 14.53 1.87
CA LYS A 4 18.95 13.20 1.49
C LYS A 4 17.43 13.19 1.74
N ALA A 5 16.65 13.04 0.68
CA ALA A 5 15.22 12.76 0.81
C ALA A 5 15.07 11.37 1.43
N VAL A 6 14.59 11.34 2.66
CA VAL A 6 14.15 10.12 3.32
C VAL A 6 12.71 9.91 2.84
N TRP A 7 12.52 8.94 1.97
CA TRP A 7 11.19 8.44 1.64
C TRP A 7 10.75 7.59 2.83
N ILE A 8 9.84 8.12 3.61
CA ILE A 8 9.14 7.38 4.65
C ILE A 8 7.86 6.89 3.97
N ALA A 9 7.80 5.59 3.65
CA ALA A 9 6.54 4.93 3.41
C ALA A 9 5.74 5.07 4.71
N CYS A 10 4.65 5.84 4.65
CA CYS A 10 3.82 6.11 5.81
C CYS A 10 2.70 5.08 5.80
N CYS A 11 2.92 3.95 6.47
CA CYS A 11 1.82 3.12 6.90
C CYS A 11 0.96 3.91 7.89
N VAL A 12 -0.30 3.87 7.67
CA VAL A 12 -1.41 4.57 8.27
C VAL A 12 -1.33 4.63 9.79
N LEU A 13 -1.49 5.82 10.32
CA LEU A 13 -1.69 6.08 11.74
C LEU A 13 -3.19 6.05 12.05
N SER A 14 -3.77 4.86 12.14
CA SER A 14 -5.03 4.67 12.84
C SER A 14 -4.77 4.81 14.33
N CYS A 15 -5.38 5.79 14.99
CA CYS A 15 -5.37 5.95 16.44
C CYS A 15 -6.26 4.89 17.12
N ALA A 16 -5.86 3.64 17.03
CA ALA A 16 -6.18 2.63 18.03
C ALA A 16 -4.88 2.32 18.75
N THR A 17 -4.89 2.27 20.07
CA THR A 17 -3.75 1.90 20.94
C THR A 17 -3.33 0.45 20.69
N GLY A 18 -2.74 0.21 19.52
CA GLY A 18 -2.13 -1.02 19.09
C GLY A 18 -0.64 -0.78 18.90
N SER A 19 0.17 -1.69 19.37
CA SER A 19 1.62 -1.68 19.21
C SER A 19 1.97 -1.35 17.77
N PHE A 20 2.68 -0.25 17.55
CA PHE A 20 3.24 0.08 16.24
C PHE A 20 4.06 -1.10 15.75
N ALA A 21 3.63 -1.71 14.68
CA ALA A 21 4.43 -2.67 13.95
C ALA A 21 5.66 -1.90 13.44
N GLN A 22 6.84 -2.30 13.87
CA GLN A 22 8.08 -1.68 13.41
C GLN A 22 8.43 -2.30 12.07
N GLU A 23 8.11 -1.61 10.98
CA GLU A 23 8.57 -1.96 9.66
C GLU A 23 10.11 -1.95 9.63
N LYS A 24 10.68 -3.04 9.16
CA LYS A 24 12.13 -3.20 9.04
C LYS A 24 12.49 -3.51 7.58
N LYS A 25 13.28 -2.65 6.95
CA LYS A 25 13.85 -2.96 5.63
C LYS A 25 14.79 -4.15 5.70
N ILE A 26 14.62 -5.07 4.77
CA ILE A 26 15.40 -6.31 4.66
C ILE A 26 15.95 -6.49 3.24
N LYS A 27 16.82 -7.45 3.06
CA LYS A 27 17.33 -7.85 1.74
C LYS A 27 16.52 -9.04 1.22
N ARG A 28 16.52 -9.24 -0.10
CA ARG A 28 15.91 -10.41 -0.73
C ARG A 28 16.42 -11.74 -0.16
N ALA A 29 17.70 -11.79 0.20
CA ALA A 29 18.32 -12.98 0.79
C ALA A 29 17.81 -13.31 2.20
N ASP A 30 17.11 -12.37 2.85
CA ASP A 30 16.55 -12.57 4.20
C ASP A 30 15.09 -13.10 4.13
N LEU A 31 14.51 -13.22 2.92
CA LEU A 31 13.16 -13.76 2.72
C LEU A 31 13.12 -15.26 3.01
N PRO A 32 12.07 -15.75 3.72
CA PRO A 32 11.83 -17.19 3.83
C PRO A 32 11.60 -17.82 2.44
N PRO A 33 11.96 -19.09 2.22
CA PRO A 33 11.83 -19.74 0.91
C PRO A 33 10.39 -19.70 0.33
N ALA A 34 9.37 -19.81 1.17
CA ALA A 34 7.99 -19.72 0.73
C ALA A 34 7.62 -18.32 0.22
N VAL A 35 8.08 -17.28 0.93
CA VAL A 35 7.89 -15.88 0.56
C VAL A 35 8.65 -15.56 -0.73
N GLU A 36 9.92 -15.98 -0.83
CA GLU A 36 10.74 -15.79 -2.03
C GLU A 36 10.09 -16.42 -3.28
N LYS A 37 9.49 -17.60 -3.14
CA LYS A 37 8.77 -18.25 -4.24
C LYS A 37 7.59 -17.38 -4.73
N THR A 38 6.85 -16.79 -3.80
CA THR A 38 5.72 -15.90 -4.13
C THR A 38 6.22 -14.61 -4.76
N VAL A 39 7.26 -14.00 -4.18
CA VAL A 39 7.89 -12.79 -4.74
C VAL A 39 8.36 -13.04 -6.17
N ALA A 40 8.99 -14.18 -6.45
CA ALA A 40 9.45 -14.52 -7.81
C ALA A 40 8.29 -14.61 -8.81
N ALA A 41 7.13 -15.12 -8.38
CA ALA A 41 5.94 -15.19 -9.21
C ALA A 41 5.29 -13.81 -9.43
N GLU A 42 5.10 -13.04 -8.35
CA GLU A 42 4.44 -11.72 -8.38
C GLU A 42 5.28 -10.65 -9.08
N SER A 43 6.61 -10.79 -9.07
CA SER A 43 7.53 -9.83 -9.69
C SER A 43 7.85 -10.14 -11.16
N ALA A 44 7.17 -11.09 -11.81
CA ALA A 44 7.42 -11.39 -13.21
C ALA A 44 7.14 -10.16 -14.09
N GLY A 45 8.18 -9.64 -14.76
CA GLY A 45 8.09 -8.42 -15.57
C GLY A 45 8.13 -7.11 -14.78
N ALA A 46 8.26 -7.16 -13.45
CA ALA A 46 8.37 -5.99 -12.59
C ALA A 46 9.83 -5.62 -12.28
N THR A 47 10.03 -4.39 -11.84
CA THR A 47 11.29 -3.94 -11.25
C THR A 47 11.11 -3.85 -9.73
N ILE A 48 11.76 -4.74 -8.98
CA ILE A 48 11.73 -4.72 -7.52
C ILE A 48 12.48 -3.48 -7.01
N LYS A 49 11.90 -2.77 -6.05
CA LYS A 49 12.43 -1.56 -5.40
C LYS A 49 12.98 -1.85 -4.02
N GLY A 50 12.31 -2.70 -3.26
CA GLY A 50 12.70 -3.00 -1.89
C GLY A 50 11.94 -4.17 -1.30
N PHE A 51 12.33 -4.50 -0.08
CA PHE A 51 11.63 -5.44 0.77
C PHE A 51 11.58 -4.91 2.18
N SER A 52 10.47 -5.16 2.85
CA SER A 52 10.32 -4.92 4.27
C SER A 52 9.74 -6.13 5.00
N MET A 53 9.84 -6.09 6.30
CA MET A 53 9.25 -7.08 7.20
C MET A 53 8.60 -6.32 8.35
N GLU A 54 7.39 -6.70 8.69
CA GLU A 54 6.69 -6.18 9.86
C GLU A 54 6.09 -7.31 10.70
N LYS A 55 5.75 -6.98 11.95
CA LYS A 55 5.03 -7.89 12.84
C LYS A 55 3.76 -7.22 13.31
N GLU A 56 2.64 -7.84 12.99
CA GLU A 56 1.33 -7.40 13.43
C GLU A 56 0.61 -8.54 14.15
N LYS A 57 0.07 -8.27 15.35
CA LYS A 57 -0.70 -9.24 16.16
C LYS A 57 -0.03 -10.61 16.36
N GLY A 58 1.32 -10.61 16.40
CA GLY A 58 2.12 -11.83 16.57
C GLY A 58 2.43 -12.59 15.27
N GLU A 59 1.90 -12.16 14.14
CA GLU A 59 2.24 -12.68 12.81
C GLU A 59 3.34 -11.84 12.16
N THR A 60 4.10 -12.47 11.27
CA THR A 60 5.14 -11.79 10.50
C THR A 60 4.72 -11.73 9.04
N PHE A 61 4.79 -10.51 8.49
CA PHE A 61 4.51 -10.23 7.09
C PHE A 61 5.77 -9.72 6.39
N TYR A 62 5.81 -9.91 5.11
CA TYR A 62 6.89 -9.49 4.22
C TYR A 62 6.26 -8.72 3.06
N GLU A 63 6.77 -7.54 2.82
CA GLU A 63 6.33 -6.70 1.72
C GLU A 63 7.38 -6.69 0.61
N ALA A 64 6.92 -6.75 -0.62
CA ALA A 64 7.73 -6.55 -1.81
C ALA A 64 7.23 -5.31 -2.56
N GLU A 65 8.04 -4.25 -2.51
CA GLU A 65 7.81 -3.02 -3.27
C GLU A 65 8.31 -3.20 -4.71
N MET A 66 7.49 -2.91 -5.70
CA MET A 66 7.88 -3.06 -7.11
C MET A 66 7.23 -2.02 -8.01
N VAL A 67 7.72 -1.96 -9.25
CA VAL A 67 7.14 -1.13 -10.32
C VAL A 67 6.81 -2.03 -11.50
N VAL A 68 5.57 -1.97 -11.95
CA VAL A 68 5.03 -2.69 -13.10
C VAL A 68 4.56 -1.66 -14.12
N ASN A 69 5.12 -1.68 -15.33
CA ASN A 69 4.76 -0.74 -16.40
C ASN A 69 4.78 0.75 -16.01
N GLY A 70 5.66 1.12 -15.05
CA GLY A 70 5.80 2.49 -14.58
C GLY A 70 4.93 2.85 -13.37
N HIS A 71 4.05 1.95 -12.90
CA HIS A 71 3.18 2.13 -11.75
C HIS A 71 3.67 1.33 -10.55
N SER A 72 3.46 1.85 -9.33
CA SER A 72 3.82 1.11 -8.11
C SER A 72 2.88 -0.07 -7.90
N LYS A 73 3.44 -1.16 -7.38
CA LYS A 73 2.73 -2.32 -6.87
C LYS A 73 3.44 -2.82 -5.64
N ASP A 74 2.72 -2.91 -4.54
CA ASP A 74 3.22 -3.44 -3.27
C ASP A 74 2.45 -4.71 -2.93
N VAL A 75 3.17 -5.75 -2.52
CA VAL A 75 2.59 -7.07 -2.25
C VAL A 75 2.98 -7.50 -0.84
N LEU A 76 1.98 -7.64 0.03
CA LEU A 76 2.14 -8.12 1.39
C LEU A 76 1.90 -9.63 1.45
N ILE A 77 2.87 -10.35 2.00
CA ILE A 77 2.93 -11.82 2.00
C ILE A 77 3.15 -12.30 3.44
N ASN A 78 2.34 -13.24 3.90
CA ASN A 78 2.57 -13.84 5.21
C ASN A 78 3.75 -14.83 5.19
N ALA A 79 4.20 -15.28 6.36
CA ALA A 79 5.36 -16.17 6.48
C ALA A 79 5.17 -17.54 5.78
N SER A 80 3.96 -17.95 5.48
CA SER A 80 3.66 -19.17 4.71
C SER A 80 3.76 -18.98 3.19
N GLY A 81 3.99 -17.75 2.72
CA GLY A 81 4.06 -17.41 1.30
C GLY A 81 2.69 -17.08 0.67
N LEU A 82 1.64 -16.90 1.45
CA LEU A 82 0.34 -16.48 0.94
C LEU A 82 0.30 -14.96 0.80
N VAL A 83 -0.10 -14.46 -0.37
CA VAL A 83 -0.41 -13.04 -0.59
C VAL A 83 -1.65 -12.69 0.22
N VAL A 84 -1.52 -11.73 1.12
CA VAL A 84 -2.62 -11.27 1.99
C VAL A 84 -3.19 -9.95 1.51
N GLU A 85 -2.33 -9.10 0.91
CA GLU A 85 -2.70 -7.78 0.41
C GLU A 85 -1.90 -7.42 -0.83
N VAL A 86 -2.52 -6.67 -1.73
CA VAL A 86 -1.87 -6.07 -2.90
C VAL A 86 -2.37 -4.65 -3.03
N GLU A 87 -1.45 -3.70 -3.11
CA GLU A 87 -1.70 -2.31 -3.47
C GLU A 87 -1.16 -2.06 -4.88
N GLU A 88 -1.99 -1.52 -5.75
CA GLU A 88 -1.59 -1.20 -7.12
C GLU A 88 -1.99 0.23 -7.47
N GLU A 89 -1.02 1.00 -7.95
CA GLU A 89 -1.28 2.36 -8.43
C GLU A 89 -2.25 2.35 -9.61
N VAL A 90 -3.28 3.18 -9.49
CA VAL A 90 -4.30 3.38 -10.51
C VAL A 90 -4.25 4.82 -11.01
N ALA A 91 -4.13 4.99 -12.32
CA ALA A 91 -4.19 6.34 -12.91
C ALA A 91 -5.57 6.97 -12.67
N LEU A 92 -5.60 8.25 -12.31
CA LEU A 92 -6.84 8.98 -11.96
C LEU A 92 -7.91 8.95 -13.06
N ASP A 93 -7.50 8.86 -14.32
CA ASP A 93 -8.38 8.77 -15.49
C ASP A 93 -8.94 7.36 -15.72
N LYS A 94 -8.44 6.38 -14.99
CA LYS A 94 -8.89 4.97 -15.04
C LYS A 94 -9.77 4.57 -13.87
N LEU A 95 -9.92 5.44 -12.89
CA LEU A 95 -10.81 5.19 -11.76
C LEU A 95 -12.28 5.14 -12.20
N PRO A 96 -13.11 4.26 -11.60
CA PRO A 96 -14.56 4.37 -11.70
C PRO A 96 -15.03 5.77 -11.27
N ALA A 97 -16.07 6.28 -11.92
CA ALA A 97 -16.55 7.64 -11.67
C ALA A 97 -16.99 7.85 -10.20
N GLU A 98 -17.62 6.84 -9.63
CA GLU A 98 -18.09 6.80 -8.24
C GLU A 98 -16.93 6.87 -7.26
N VAL A 99 -15.85 6.09 -7.50
CA VAL A 99 -14.63 6.09 -6.70
C VAL A 99 -13.96 7.46 -6.75
N LYS A 100 -13.81 8.03 -7.95
CA LYS A 100 -13.23 9.35 -8.11
C LYS A 100 -14.02 10.41 -7.32
N THR A 101 -15.36 10.38 -7.43
CA THR A 101 -16.25 11.29 -6.70
C THR A 101 -16.12 11.13 -5.19
N GLY A 102 -16.06 9.87 -4.70
CA GLY A 102 -15.92 9.59 -3.27
C GLY A 102 -14.57 10.05 -2.72
N LEU A 103 -13.47 9.79 -3.44
CA LEU A 103 -12.13 10.25 -3.06
C LEU A 103 -12.04 11.79 -3.06
N GLU A 104 -12.60 12.46 -4.07
CA GLU A 104 -12.65 13.93 -4.12
C GLU A 104 -13.47 14.50 -2.97
N ALA A 105 -14.60 13.89 -2.61
CA ALA A 105 -15.41 14.30 -1.46
C ALA A 105 -14.64 14.17 -0.13
N LYS A 106 -13.93 13.06 0.08
CA LYS A 106 -13.09 12.84 1.28
C LYS A 106 -11.86 13.74 1.32
N ALA A 107 -11.24 13.97 0.19
CA ALA A 107 -10.06 14.84 0.10
C ALA A 107 -10.42 16.32 0.34
N GLY A 108 -11.65 16.75 0.01
CA GLY A 108 -12.12 18.11 0.19
C GLY A 108 -11.29 19.11 -0.62
N LYS A 109 -10.51 19.95 0.07
CA LYS A 109 -9.60 20.94 -0.56
C LYS A 109 -8.19 20.43 -0.77
N ALA A 110 -7.86 19.24 -0.26
CA ALA A 110 -6.54 18.66 -0.40
C ALA A 110 -6.29 18.24 -1.86
N LYS A 111 -5.04 18.31 -2.27
CA LYS A 111 -4.64 17.79 -3.58
C LYS A 111 -4.49 16.28 -3.50
N ILE A 112 -5.22 15.55 -4.33
CA ILE A 112 -5.02 14.13 -4.54
C ILE A 112 -3.73 13.92 -5.33
N GLY A 113 -2.87 13.07 -4.80
CA GLY A 113 -1.64 12.61 -5.44
C GLY A 113 -1.83 11.23 -6.08
N LYS A 114 -1.05 10.24 -5.63
CA LYS A 114 -1.18 8.85 -6.05
C LYS A 114 -2.50 8.26 -5.54
N VAL A 115 -3.12 7.40 -6.34
CA VAL A 115 -4.26 6.57 -5.93
C VAL A 115 -3.87 5.12 -6.13
N GLU A 116 -4.27 4.26 -5.20
CA GLU A 116 -4.03 2.82 -5.23
C GLU A 116 -5.34 2.07 -5.05
N SER A 117 -5.43 0.92 -5.70
CA SER A 117 -6.45 -0.08 -5.40
C SER A 117 -5.90 -1.02 -4.34
N LEU A 118 -6.70 -1.31 -3.31
CA LEU A 118 -6.35 -2.19 -2.21
C LEU A 118 -7.11 -3.50 -2.34
N THR A 119 -6.37 -4.59 -2.51
CA THR A 119 -6.94 -5.93 -2.67
C THR A 119 -6.48 -6.82 -1.52
N LYS A 120 -7.41 -7.35 -0.73
CA LYS A 120 -7.13 -8.31 0.36
C LYS A 120 -7.65 -9.69 0.01
N LYS A 121 -6.77 -10.68 0.08
CA LYS A 121 -7.10 -12.10 -0.22
C LYS A 121 -7.82 -12.27 -1.57
N GLY A 122 -7.35 -11.52 -2.58
CA GLY A 122 -7.88 -11.55 -3.94
C GLY A 122 -9.20 -10.80 -4.16
N LYS A 123 -9.69 -10.05 -3.18
CA LYS A 123 -10.89 -9.22 -3.28
C LYS A 123 -10.52 -7.75 -3.16
N LEU A 124 -10.92 -6.93 -4.14
CA LEU A 124 -10.83 -5.47 -4.04
C LEU A 124 -11.69 -4.99 -2.87
N VAL A 125 -11.08 -4.28 -1.92
CA VAL A 125 -11.74 -3.83 -0.69
C VAL A 125 -11.84 -2.32 -0.60
N ALA A 126 -10.87 -1.59 -1.17
CA ALA A 126 -10.83 -0.13 -1.13
C ALA A 126 -10.08 0.47 -2.32
N TYR A 127 -10.23 1.77 -2.48
CA TYR A 127 -9.28 2.65 -3.16
C TYR A 127 -8.76 3.67 -2.16
N GLU A 128 -7.47 3.87 -2.16
CA GLU A 128 -6.77 4.82 -1.30
C GLU A 128 -6.18 5.95 -2.12
N ALA A 129 -6.33 7.18 -1.64
CA ALA A 129 -5.69 8.35 -2.23
C ALA A 129 -4.73 9.01 -1.24
N HIS A 130 -3.48 9.19 -1.65
CA HIS A 130 -2.52 10.01 -0.94
C HIS A 130 -2.87 11.48 -1.15
N ILE A 131 -3.08 12.22 -0.09
CA ILE A 131 -3.42 13.64 -0.12
C ILE A 131 -2.40 14.48 0.63
N VAL A 132 -2.31 15.77 0.27
CA VAL A 132 -1.45 16.74 0.96
C VAL A 132 -2.28 17.93 1.38
N THR A 133 -2.30 18.19 2.70
CA THR A 133 -2.93 19.37 3.29
C THR A 133 -1.91 20.11 4.14
N ASP A 134 -1.66 21.38 3.84
CA ASP A 134 -0.71 22.22 4.57
C ASP A 134 0.69 21.60 4.73
N GLY A 135 1.14 20.88 3.69
CA GLY A 135 2.43 20.17 3.68
C GLY A 135 2.45 18.85 4.45
N LYS A 136 1.36 18.46 5.09
CA LYS A 136 1.20 17.17 5.76
C LYS A 136 0.61 16.16 4.78
N LYS A 137 1.26 15.01 4.64
CA LYS A 137 0.76 13.88 3.88
C LYS A 137 -0.18 13.04 4.75
N THR A 138 -1.31 12.68 4.21
CA THR A 138 -2.29 11.76 4.79
C THR A 138 -2.93 10.94 3.69
N GLU A 139 -3.75 9.98 4.04
CA GLU A 139 -4.46 9.09 3.14
C GLU A 139 -5.96 9.17 3.39
N VAL A 140 -6.74 8.89 2.37
CA VAL A 140 -8.19 8.76 2.45
C VAL A 140 -8.63 7.55 1.64
N GLN A 141 -9.55 6.76 2.17
CA GLN A 141 -10.03 5.54 1.53
C GLN A 141 -11.53 5.62 1.24
N VAL A 142 -11.94 4.97 0.16
CA VAL A 142 -13.35 4.71 -0.18
C VAL A 142 -13.51 3.26 -0.60
N GLY A 143 -14.72 2.74 -0.50
CA GLY A 143 -15.06 1.41 -1.01
C GLY A 143 -14.94 1.29 -2.53
N PRO A 144 -15.04 0.06 -3.08
CA PRO A 144 -15.02 -0.18 -4.52
C PRO A 144 -16.16 0.51 -5.29
N ASP A 145 -17.22 0.90 -4.60
CA ASP A 145 -18.38 1.65 -5.08
C ASP A 145 -18.26 3.18 -4.88
N GLY A 146 -17.14 3.64 -4.32
CA GLY A 146 -16.89 5.04 -3.99
C GLY A 146 -17.51 5.53 -2.69
N GLU A 147 -18.24 4.68 -1.96
CA GLU A 147 -18.86 5.04 -0.69
C GLU A 147 -17.82 5.06 0.46
N PRO A 148 -18.08 5.86 1.51
CA PRO A 148 -17.24 5.83 2.70
C PRO A 148 -17.20 4.44 3.33
N LEU A 149 -16.01 4.01 3.77
CA LEU A 149 -15.85 2.79 4.56
C LEU A 149 -16.23 3.04 6.01
N ASP A 150 -16.80 2.02 6.68
CA ASP A 150 -17.10 2.05 8.12
C ASP A 150 -15.81 2.06 8.95
N HIS A 151 -14.73 1.49 8.40
CA HIS A 151 -13.37 1.49 8.95
C HIS A 151 -12.36 1.45 7.78
N GLU A 152 -11.18 1.97 8.00
CA GLU A 152 -10.08 1.86 7.02
C GLU A 152 -9.60 0.42 6.93
N GLU A 153 -9.27 -0.01 5.70
CA GLU A 153 -8.84 -1.37 5.40
C GLU A 153 -7.33 -1.55 5.66
#